data_468f205e7456ba1a1f62ee527df6759b
#
_entry.id   468f205e7456ba1a1f62ee527df6759b
#
_cell.length_a   1.000
_cell.length_b   1.000
_cell.length_c   1.000
_cell.angle_alpha   90.00
_cell.angle_beta   90.00
_cell.angle_gamma   90.00
#
_symmetry.space_group_name_H-M   'P 1'
#
loop_
_entity.id
_entity.type
_entity.pdbx_description
1 polymer ?
#
loop_
_entity_poly.entity_id
_entity_poly.type
_entity_poly.pdbx_seq_one_letter_code
_entity_poly.pdbx_strand_id
1 'polypeptide(L)'
;MSCPSPPQAERNHQRQKVRKTMRIADQWQDFEILDTSSGEKLERWGNTILIRPDPQVIWRPEKGPVWQKADARYNRSSAGGGSWQIYRSHPEFWTIRYRDLRFKISPTGFKHTGLFPEQAVNWDFFREKIETAGRPIRVLNLFAYTGGATLACAAAGASVCHVDASKGMVAWARENQQLSGCLLYTSDAADE
;
A
#
# COMPACT_ATOMS: atom_id res chain seq x y z
N MET A 1 -45.57 43.20 33.45
CA MET A 1 -45.25 41.79 33.70
C MET A 1 -44.26 41.40 32.61
N SER A 2 -43.01 41.40 32.93
CA SER A 2 -41.87 41.07 32.00
C SER A 2 -41.48 39.63 32.24
N CYS A 3 -41.52 38.81 31.16
CA CYS A 3 -41.00 37.44 31.17
C CYS A 3 -39.49 37.46 31.36
N PRO A 4 -38.92 36.58 32.21
CA PRO A 4 -37.50 36.42 32.32
C PRO A 4 -36.93 35.64 31.13
N SER A 5 -35.83 36.12 30.57
CA SER A 5 -35.06 35.45 29.54
C SER A 5 -34.42 34.15 30.06
N PRO A 6 -34.34 33.09 29.27
CA PRO A 6 -33.71 31.85 29.69
C PRO A 6 -32.17 32.02 29.81
N PRO A 7 -31.51 31.28 30.72
CA PRO A 7 -30.07 31.37 30.91
C PRO A 7 -29.33 30.84 29.67
N GLN A 8 -28.32 31.61 29.25
CA GLN A 8 -27.37 31.20 28.21
C GLN A 8 -26.59 30.00 28.72
N ALA A 9 -26.90 28.82 28.18
CA ALA A 9 -26.07 27.66 28.37
C ALA A 9 -24.74 27.90 27.63
N GLU A 10 -23.69 28.10 28.39
CA GLU A 10 -22.31 28.14 27.92
C GLU A 10 -22.00 26.80 27.20
N ARG A 11 -22.01 26.86 25.87
CA ARG A 11 -21.51 25.74 25.07
C ARG A 11 -19.98 25.73 25.14
N ASN A 12 -19.46 25.08 26.16
CA ASN A 12 -18.06 24.73 26.25
C ASN A 12 -17.76 23.66 25.13
N HIS A 13 -17.55 24.15 23.92
CA HIS A 13 -16.90 23.37 22.89
C HIS A 13 -15.41 23.36 23.25
N GLN A 14 -15.03 22.45 24.12
CA GLN A 14 -13.64 21.98 24.19
C GLN A 14 -13.28 21.38 22.83
N ARG A 15 -12.74 22.22 21.95
CA ARG A 15 -11.99 21.75 20.78
C ARG A 15 -10.79 21.01 21.34
N GLN A 16 -10.93 19.69 21.53
CA GLN A 16 -9.79 18.80 21.64
C GLN A 16 -8.94 19.08 20.41
N LYS A 17 -7.78 19.72 20.61
CA LYS A 17 -6.71 19.76 19.60
C LYS A 17 -6.32 18.33 19.33
N VAL A 18 -6.92 17.72 18.30
CA VAL A 18 -6.45 16.45 17.75
C VAL A 18 -5.02 16.72 17.31
N ARG A 19 -4.05 16.29 18.10
CA ARG A 19 -2.66 16.24 17.68
C ARG A 19 -2.66 15.36 16.44
N LYS A 20 -2.45 15.95 15.26
CA LYS A 20 -2.16 15.20 14.03
C LYS A 20 -0.83 14.48 14.26
N THR A 21 -0.88 13.29 14.81
CA THR A 21 0.27 12.38 14.83
C THR A 21 0.49 11.94 13.40
N MET A 22 1.65 12.30 12.84
CA MET A 22 2.08 11.81 11.54
C MET A 22 2.25 10.28 11.66
N ARG A 23 1.60 9.53 10.78
CA ARG A 23 1.80 8.07 10.68
C ARG A 23 2.86 7.82 9.61
N ILE A 24 3.79 6.95 9.90
CA ILE A 24 4.90 6.59 9.01
C ILE A 24 4.85 5.08 8.75
N ALA A 25 5.18 4.66 7.53
CA ALA A 25 5.31 3.24 7.16
C ALA A 25 6.73 2.73 7.51
N ASP A 26 7.08 2.70 8.78
CA ASP A 26 8.41 2.36 9.30
C ASP A 26 8.58 0.89 9.72
N GLN A 27 7.53 0.09 9.55
CA GLN A 27 7.53 -1.32 9.95
C GLN A 27 8.00 -2.27 8.83
N TRP A 28 8.40 -1.74 7.68
CA TRP A 28 8.95 -2.51 6.58
C TRP A 28 10.34 -3.06 6.92
N GLN A 29 10.53 -4.37 6.73
CA GLN A 29 11.85 -5.03 6.78
C GLN A 29 12.31 -5.42 5.37
N ASP A 30 11.38 -5.81 4.53
CA ASP A 30 11.66 -6.32 3.18
C ASP A 30 11.52 -5.23 2.09
N PHE A 31 11.16 -3.99 2.45
CA PHE A 31 11.09 -2.85 1.53
C PHE A 31 11.80 -1.64 2.09
N GLU A 32 12.54 -0.93 1.23
CA GLU A 32 13.23 0.31 1.57
C GLU A 32 13.46 1.17 0.33
N ILE A 33 13.30 2.49 0.46
CA ILE A 33 13.77 3.44 -0.54
C ILE A 33 15.22 3.76 -0.19
N LEU A 34 16.15 3.29 -1.02
CA LEU A 34 17.60 3.43 -0.79
C LEU A 34 18.10 4.82 -1.19
N ASP A 35 17.54 5.40 -2.26
CA ASP A 35 17.90 6.72 -2.76
C ASP A 35 16.86 7.24 -3.76
N THR A 36 16.87 8.56 -4.00
CA THR A 36 15.97 9.22 -4.95
C THR A 36 16.69 10.33 -5.70
N SER A 37 16.61 10.35 -7.03
CA SER A 37 17.21 11.39 -7.87
C SER A 37 16.57 11.45 -9.26
N SER A 38 16.43 12.66 -9.79
CA SER A 38 16.16 12.91 -11.22
C SER A 38 14.92 12.16 -11.75
N GLY A 39 13.82 12.20 -11.00
CA GLY A 39 12.57 11.55 -11.41
C GLY A 39 12.53 10.04 -11.19
N GLU A 40 13.48 9.49 -10.43
CA GLU A 40 13.59 8.07 -10.15
C GLU A 40 13.81 7.79 -8.68
N LYS A 41 13.44 6.60 -8.27
CA LYS A 41 13.73 6.03 -6.96
C LYS A 41 14.42 4.68 -7.10
N LEU A 42 15.43 4.47 -6.25
CA LEU A 42 16.12 3.22 -6.05
C LEU A 42 15.51 2.52 -4.85
N GLU A 43 14.93 1.35 -5.05
CA GLU A 43 14.16 0.64 -4.04
C GLU A 43 14.67 -0.78 -3.86
N ARG A 44 14.77 -1.21 -2.61
CA ARG A 44 15.00 -2.61 -2.26
C ARG A 44 13.66 -3.31 -2.00
N TRP A 45 13.44 -4.44 -2.66
CA TRP A 45 12.26 -5.29 -2.56
C TRP A 45 12.73 -6.72 -2.20
N GLY A 46 12.83 -7.02 -0.91
CA GLY A 46 13.51 -8.21 -0.42
C GLY A 46 14.99 -8.16 -0.76
N ASN A 47 15.46 -9.08 -1.58
CA ASN A 47 16.84 -9.13 -2.06
C ASN A 47 17.06 -8.47 -3.43
N THR A 48 15.98 -7.95 -4.06
CA THR A 48 16.04 -7.36 -5.40
C THR A 48 16.01 -5.84 -5.31
N ILE A 49 16.88 -5.18 -6.05
CA ILE A 49 17.00 -3.71 -6.10
C ILE A 49 16.50 -3.21 -7.44
N LEU A 50 15.49 -2.35 -7.43
CA LEU A 50 14.82 -1.84 -8.62
C LEU A 50 14.97 -0.33 -8.74
N ILE A 51 15.17 0.16 -9.97
CA ILE A 51 15.03 1.58 -10.32
C ILE A 51 13.68 1.77 -10.99
N ARG A 52 12.84 2.63 -10.41
CA ARG A 52 11.52 2.95 -10.95
C ARG A 52 11.31 4.46 -11.09
N PRO A 53 10.58 4.91 -12.13
CA PRO A 53 10.27 6.33 -12.29
C PRO A 53 9.31 6.81 -11.21
N ASP A 54 9.61 7.97 -10.63
CA ASP A 54 8.76 8.70 -9.71
C ASP A 54 8.76 10.20 -10.06
N PRO A 55 7.69 10.72 -10.66
CA PRO A 55 7.60 12.14 -11.06
C PRO A 55 7.65 13.12 -9.89
N GLN A 56 7.41 12.66 -8.66
CA GLN A 56 7.47 13.51 -7.47
C GLN A 56 8.91 13.82 -7.05
N VAL A 57 9.88 13.05 -7.53
CA VAL A 57 11.31 13.27 -7.29
C VAL A 57 11.83 14.36 -8.23
N ILE A 58 11.61 15.62 -7.86
CA ILE A 58 12.01 16.79 -8.66
C ILE A 58 13.45 17.24 -8.44
N TRP A 59 14.08 16.82 -7.37
CA TRP A 59 15.48 17.10 -7.06
C TRP A 59 16.43 16.23 -7.88
N ARG A 60 17.68 16.70 -8.04
CA ARG A 60 18.65 16.08 -8.94
C ARG A 60 20.04 15.98 -8.29
N PRO A 61 20.18 15.39 -7.09
CA PRO A 61 21.51 15.09 -6.58
C PRO A 61 22.22 14.10 -7.51
N GLU A 62 23.52 14.10 -7.49
CA GLU A 62 24.30 13.11 -8.22
C GLU A 62 24.02 11.70 -7.68
N LYS A 63 23.82 10.75 -8.61
CA LYS A 63 23.56 9.35 -8.25
C LYS A 63 24.82 8.69 -7.74
N GLY A 64 24.85 8.35 -6.46
CA GLY A 64 25.96 7.69 -5.83
C GLY A 64 26.17 6.23 -6.27
N PRO A 65 27.24 5.57 -5.78
CA PRO A 65 27.60 4.18 -6.17
C PRO A 65 26.50 3.14 -5.86
N VAL A 66 25.58 3.44 -4.94
CA VAL A 66 24.49 2.53 -4.58
C VAL A 66 23.56 2.22 -5.76
N TRP A 67 23.42 3.14 -6.73
CA TRP A 67 22.62 2.95 -7.93
C TRP A 67 23.17 1.85 -8.86
N GLN A 68 24.48 1.57 -8.81
CA GLN A 68 25.10 0.50 -9.58
C GLN A 68 24.74 -0.89 -9.06
N LYS A 69 24.12 -0.98 -7.88
CA LYS A 69 23.63 -2.24 -7.29
C LYS A 69 22.25 -2.66 -7.81
N ALA A 70 21.59 -1.84 -8.64
CA ALA A 70 20.29 -2.16 -9.18
C ALA A 70 20.32 -3.45 -10.01
N ASP A 71 19.29 -4.27 -9.85
CA ASP A 71 19.10 -5.50 -10.61
C ASP A 71 18.29 -5.25 -11.89
N ALA A 72 17.35 -4.30 -11.85
CA ALA A 72 16.57 -3.90 -13.00
C ALA A 72 16.13 -2.43 -12.93
N ARG A 73 15.86 -1.85 -14.12
CA ARG A 73 15.31 -0.50 -14.28
C ARG A 73 14.10 -0.52 -15.19
N TYR A 74 13.02 0.14 -14.78
CA TYR A 74 11.88 0.36 -15.64
C TYR A 74 12.06 1.61 -16.49
N ASN A 75 12.08 1.43 -17.81
CA ASN A 75 12.16 2.51 -18.79
C ASN A 75 10.77 2.80 -19.35
N ARG A 76 10.28 4.04 -19.21
CA ARG A 76 9.01 4.47 -19.79
C ARG A 76 9.11 4.59 -21.31
N SER A 77 8.06 4.15 -22.00
CA SER A 77 7.88 4.46 -23.43
C SER A 77 7.13 5.77 -23.60
N SER A 78 7.45 6.52 -24.64
CA SER A 78 6.70 7.71 -25.05
C SER A 78 5.29 7.41 -25.57
N ALA A 79 5.06 6.16 -26.00
CA ALA A 79 3.76 5.68 -26.48
C ALA A 79 2.86 5.11 -25.36
N GLY A 80 3.27 5.25 -24.10
CA GLY A 80 2.62 4.63 -22.92
C GLY A 80 3.22 3.29 -22.56
N GLY A 81 3.09 2.90 -21.28
CA GLY A 81 3.73 1.70 -20.75
C GLY A 81 5.25 1.83 -20.65
N GLY A 82 5.96 0.75 -20.90
CA GLY A 82 7.42 0.68 -20.87
C GLY A 82 7.94 -0.74 -20.76
N SER A 83 9.22 -0.88 -20.45
CA SER A 83 9.88 -2.19 -20.32
C SER A 83 10.93 -2.17 -19.21
N TRP A 84 11.20 -3.36 -18.66
CA TRP A 84 12.27 -3.56 -17.71
C TRP A 84 13.58 -3.85 -18.43
N GLN A 85 14.61 -3.08 -18.10
CA GLN A 85 15.98 -3.36 -18.45
C GLN A 85 16.60 -4.14 -17.29
N ILE A 86 16.97 -5.39 -17.56
CA ILE A 86 17.54 -6.29 -16.57
C ILE A 86 19.06 -6.15 -16.58
N TYR A 87 19.65 -5.84 -15.44
CA TYR A 87 21.11 -5.73 -15.24
C TYR A 87 21.68 -7.00 -14.61
N ARG A 88 20.89 -7.63 -13.70
CA ARG A 88 21.24 -8.89 -13.04
C ARG A 88 20.05 -9.83 -13.04
N SER A 89 20.30 -11.11 -13.15
CA SER A 89 19.25 -12.12 -13.05
C SER A 89 18.54 -12.04 -11.70
N HIS A 90 17.22 -12.01 -11.72
CA HIS A 90 16.38 -12.08 -10.54
C HIS A 90 15.19 -13.03 -10.82
N PRO A 91 14.51 -13.54 -9.80
CA PRO A 91 13.31 -14.36 -10.01
C PRO A 91 12.23 -13.59 -10.78
N GLU A 92 11.40 -14.29 -11.54
CA GLU A 92 10.22 -13.72 -12.20
C GLU A 92 9.26 -13.11 -11.16
N PHE A 93 9.14 -13.77 -10.02
CA PHE A 93 8.42 -13.25 -8.86
C PHE A 93 9.11 -13.67 -7.57
N TRP A 94 8.87 -12.92 -6.50
CA TRP A 94 9.32 -13.24 -5.14
C TRP A 94 8.31 -12.73 -4.13
N THR A 95 8.55 -13.01 -2.85
CA THR A 95 7.65 -12.61 -1.76
C THR A 95 8.35 -11.63 -0.84
N ILE A 96 7.62 -10.58 -0.43
CA ILE A 96 8.02 -9.68 0.65
C ILE A 96 6.98 -9.71 1.77
N ARG A 97 7.38 -9.29 2.97
CA ARG A 97 6.54 -9.30 4.16
C ARG A 97 6.33 -7.90 4.71
N TYR A 98 5.12 -7.67 5.18
CA TYR A 98 4.80 -6.59 6.09
C TYR A 98 4.10 -7.15 7.31
N ARG A 99 4.77 -7.15 8.47
CA ARG A 99 4.31 -7.84 9.68
C ARG A 99 4.00 -9.33 9.41
N ASP A 100 2.77 -9.74 9.60
CA ASP A 100 2.24 -11.09 9.36
C ASP A 100 1.79 -11.34 7.91
N LEU A 101 1.67 -10.28 7.10
CA LEU A 101 1.23 -10.38 5.71
C LEU A 101 2.38 -10.67 4.75
N ARG A 102 2.07 -11.43 3.70
CA ARG A 102 3.01 -11.76 2.62
C ARG A 102 2.42 -11.38 1.28
N PHE A 103 3.25 -10.79 0.43
CA PHE A 103 2.85 -10.28 -0.87
C PHE A 103 3.79 -10.78 -1.95
N LYS A 104 3.22 -11.34 -3.01
CA LYS A 104 3.94 -11.63 -4.24
C LYS A 104 4.30 -10.32 -4.93
N ILE A 105 5.54 -10.20 -5.33
CA ILE A 105 6.10 -9.10 -6.12
C ILE A 105 6.55 -9.66 -7.46
N SER A 106 6.18 -8.99 -8.54
CA SER A 106 6.61 -9.35 -9.89
C SER A 106 6.72 -8.07 -10.73
N PRO A 107 7.86 -7.82 -11.38
CA PRO A 107 7.98 -6.79 -12.40
C PRO A 107 7.03 -7.11 -13.55
N THR A 108 6.00 -6.27 -13.73
CA THR A 108 5.02 -6.44 -14.81
C THR A 108 5.40 -5.59 -16.03
N GLY A 109 4.64 -5.67 -17.12
CA GLY A 109 4.78 -4.77 -18.28
C GLY A 109 4.56 -3.28 -17.95
N PHE A 110 4.18 -2.97 -16.71
CA PHE A 110 4.07 -1.62 -16.18
C PHE A 110 5.12 -1.38 -15.10
N LYS A 111 5.29 -0.10 -14.68
CA LYS A 111 6.22 0.27 -13.60
C LYS A 111 5.87 -0.32 -12.23
N HIS A 112 4.68 -0.87 -12.09
CA HIS A 112 4.17 -1.41 -10.82
C HIS A 112 4.64 -2.85 -10.63
N THR A 113 4.90 -3.21 -9.38
CA THR A 113 5.46 -4.50 -8.97
C THR A 113 4.47 -5.36 -8.21
N GLY A 114 3.20 -4.95 -8.17
CA GLY A 114 2.13 -5.67 -7.48
C GLY A 114 1.80 -5.12 -6.09
N LEU A 115 2.53 -4.12 -5.58
CA LEU A 115 2.25 -3.55 -4.27
C LEU A 115 2.57 -2.05 -4.23
N PHE A 116 1.89 -1.33 -3.34
CA PHE A 116 2.15 0.06 -2.97
C PHE A 116 2.57 0.12 -1.50
N PRO A 117 3.88 0.05 -1.20
CA PRO A 117 4.39 -0.05 0.17
C PRO A 117 4.01 1.15 1.05
N GLU A 118 3.84 2.32 0.46
CA GLU A 118 3.39 3.54 1.15
C GLU A 118 1.99 3.41 1.75
N GLN A 119 1.18 2.48 1.26
CA GLN A 119 -0.16 2.20 1.80
C GLN A 119 -0.12 1.47 3.15
N ALA A 120 1.03 1.02 3.60
CA ALA A 120 1.17 0.34 4.89
C ALA A 120 0.69 1.20 6.07
N VAL A 121 0.83 2.53 6.00
CA VAL A 121 0.26 3.44 7.02
C VAL A 121 -1.26 3.33 7.12
N ASN A 122 -1.93 3.13 5.99
CA ASN A 122 -3.37 2.93 5.94
C ASN A 122 -3.76 1.54 6.45
N TRP A 123 -2.95 0.51 6.13
CA TRP A 123 -3.18 -0.84 6.63
C TRP A 123 -3.10 -0.89 8.14
N ASP A 124 -2.11 -0.25 8.74
CA ASP A 124 -1.97 -0.16 10.20
C ASP A 124 -3.13 0.61 10.83
N PHE A 125 -3.58 1.69 10.18
CA PHE A 125 -4.74 2.44 10.64
C PHE A 125 -6.03 1.59 10.60
N PHE A 126 -6.25 0.83 9.53
CA PHE A 126 -7.43 -0.03 9.42
C PHE A 126 -7.41 -1.13 10.47
N ARG A 127 -6.26 -1.78 10.68
CA ARG A 127 -6.08 -2.81 11.71
C ARG A 127 -6.41 -2.25 13.09
N GLU A 128 -5.81 -1.13 13.47
CA GLU A 128 -6.09 -0.46 14.75
C GLU A 128 -7.61 -0.21 14.93
N LYS A 129 -8.28 0.32 13.90
CA LYS A 129 -9.72 0.61 13.98
C LYS A 129 -10.59 -0.64 14.08
N ILE A 130 -10.22 -1.71 13.42
CA ILE A 130 -10.95 -2.98 13.46
C ILE A 130 -10.75 -3.65 14.82
N GLU A 131 -9.50 -3.77 15.28
CA GLU A 131 -9.13 -4.43 16.53
C GLU A 131 -9.74 -3.71 17.75
N THR A 132 -9.87 -2.38 17.71
CA THR A 132 -10.41 -1.57 18.81
C THR A 132 -11.92 -1.34 18.74
N ALA A 133 -12.60 -1.85 17.71
CA ALA A 133 -14.02 -1.54 17.49
C ALA A 133 -14.98 -2.16 18.53
N GLY A 134 -14.57 -3.24 19.23
CA GLY A 134 -15.40 -3.96 20.20
C GLY A 134 -16.66 -4.64 19.61
N ARG A 135 -16.74 -4.76 18.28
CA ARG A 135 -17.83 -5.39 17.53
C ARG A 135 -17.33 -5.96 16.20
N PRO A 136 -18.04 -6.92 15.59
CA PRO A 136 -17.72 -7.38 14.24
C PRO A 136 -17.71 -6.24 13.23
N ILE A 137 -16.69 -6.19 12.38
CA ILE A 137 -16.56 -5.17 11.33
C ILE A 137 -16.70 -5.83 9.95
N ARG A 138 -17.45 -5.18 9.07
CA ARG A 138 -17.56 -5.52 7.65
C ARG A 138 -16.93 -4.40 6.83
N VAL A 139 -16.05 -4.76 5.91
CA VAL A 139 -15.28 -3.83 5.06
C VAL A 139 -15.60 -4.09 3.60
N LEU A 140 -15.93 -3.04 2.86
CA LEU A 140 -15.98 -3.03 1.40
C LEU A 140 -14.71 -2.31 0.89
N ASN A 141 -13.84 -3.04 0.18
CA ASN A 141 -12.64 -2.49 -0.44
C ASN A 141 -12.84 -2.43 -1.95
N LEU A 142 -12.98 -1.21 -2.48
CA LEU A 142 -13.15 -0.92 -3.90
C LEU A 142 -11.81 -0.54 -4.53
N PHE A 143 -11.63 -0.88 -5.82
CA PHE A 143 -10.35 -0.69 -6.53
C PHE A 143 -9.21 -1.39 -5.78
N ALA A 144 -9.50 -2.61 -5.35
CA ALA A 144 -8.76 -3.26 -4.28
C ALA A 144 -7.39 -3.81 -4.70
N TYR A 145 -7.09 -3.75 -6.01
CA TYR A 145 -5.82 -4.12 -6.62
C TYR A 145 -5.38 -5.55 -6.21
N THR A 146 -4.15 -5.74 -5.77
CA THR A 146 -3.61 -7.03 -5.32
C THR A 146 -3.92 -7.37 -3.86
N GLY A 147 -4.81 -6.60 -3.21
CA GLY A 147 -5.41 -6.95 -1.93
C GLY A 147 -4.66 -6.49 -0.69
N GLY A 148 -3.71 -5.54 -0.75
CA GLY A 148 -2.98 -5.09 0.43
C GLY A 148 -3.87 -4.66 1.59
N ALA A 149 -4.81 -3.73 1.35
CA ALA A 149 -5.76 -3.28 2.36
C ALA A 149 -6.77 -4.38 2.77
N THR A 150 -7.19 -5.21 1.79
CA THR A 150 -8.08 -6.36 2.03
C THR A 150 -7.48 -7.31 3.06
N LEU A 151 -6.22 -7.71 2.85
CA LEU A 151 -5.53 -8.65 3.73
C LEU A 151 -5.25 -8.05 5.11
N ALA A 152 -4.91 -6.77 5.17
CA ALA A 152 -4.72 -6.07 6.44
C ALA A 152 -6.01 -6.03 7.27
N CYS A 153 -7.15 -5.74 6.64
CA CYS A 153 -8.44 -5.75 7.31
C CYS A 153 -8.87 -7.18 7.74
N ALA A 154 -8.66 -8.18 6.88
CA ALA A 154 -9.00 -9.57 7.19
C ALA A 154 -8.14 -10.12 8.33
N ALA A 155 -6.85 -9.84 8.33
CA ALA A 155 -5.93 -10.23 9.42
C ALA A 155 -6.29 -9.59 10.76
N ALA A 156 -6.94 -8.41 10.76
CA ALA A 156 -7.49 -7.76 11.95
C ALA A 156 -8.85 -8.30 12.38
N GLY A 157 -9.40 -9.32 11.69
CA GLY A 157 -10.66 -9.98 12.04
C GLY A 157 -11.91 -9.41 11.38
N ALA A 158 -11.78 -8.55 10.37
CA ALA A 158 -12.94 -8.06 9.63
C ALA A 158 -13.40 -9.06 8.55
N SER A 159 -14.72 -9.06 8.27
CA SER A 159 -15.27 -9.65 7.05
C SER A 159 -15.06 -8.67 5.91
N VAL A 160 -14.34 -9.06 4.84
CA VAL A 160 -13.96 -8.13 3.77
C VAL A 160 -14.55 -8.57 2.43
N CYS A 161 -15.20 -7.64 1.74
CA CYS A 161 -15.54 -7.77 0.33
C CYS A 161 -14.47 -7.04 -0.50
N HIS A 162 -13.77 -7.78 -1.37
CA HIS A 162 -12.74 -7.28 -2.25
C HIS A 162 -13.29 -7.11 -3.66
N VAL A 163 -13.24 -5.90 -4.21
CA VAL A 163 -13.77 -5.58 -5.53
C VAL A 163 -12.71 -4.90 -6.38
N ASP A 164 -12.40 -5.49 -7.53
CA ASP A 164 -11.54 -4.91 -8.56
C ASP A 164 -12.05 -5.31 -9.95
N ALA A 165 -11.99 -4.38 -10.90
CA ALA A 165 -12.44 -4.64 -12.27
C ALA A 165 -11.49 -5.58 -13.04
N SER A 166 -10.24 -5.69 -12.62
CA SER A 166 -9.24 -6.53 -13.27
C SER A 166 -9.26 -7.94 -12.71
N LYS A 167 -9.70 -8.91 -13.52
CA LYS A 167 -9.64 -10.34 -13.15
C LYS A 167 -8.22 -10.78 -12.76
N GLY A 168 -7.19 -10.25 -13.41
CA GLY A 168 -5.79 -10.53 -13.08
C GLY A 168 -5.39 -10.01 -11.69
N MET A 169 -5.87 -8.83 -11.28
CA MET A 169 -5.60 -8.29 -9.95
C MET A 169 -6.33 -9.06 -8.86
N VAL A 170 -7.58 -9.50 -9.13
CA VAL A 170 -8.32 -10.37 -8.21
C VAL A 170 -7.62 -11.73 -8.05
N ALA A 171 -7.12 -12.33 -9.12
CA ALA A 171 -6.33 -13.56 -9.05
C ALA A 171 -5.06 -13.38 -8.22
N TRP A 172 -4.34 -12.26 -8.43
CA TRP A 172 -3.15 -11.94 -7.63
C TRP A 172 -3.47 -11.71 -6.16
N ALA A 173 -4.60 -11.06 -5.86
CA ALA A 173 -5.06 -10.88 -4.48
C ALA A 173 -5.34 -12.24 -3.79
N ARG A 174 -5.87 -13.23 -4.51
CA ARG A 174 -6.05 -14.60 -4.01
C ARG A 174 -4.72 -15.30 -3.74
N GLU A 175 -3.71 -15.11 -4.59
CA GLU A 175 -2.35 -15.62 -4.33
C GLU A 175 -1.77 -14.99 -3.05
N ASN A 176 -1.88 -13.67 -2.88
CA ASN A 176 -1.43 -12.97 -1.68
C ASN A 176 -2.18 -13.42 -0.42
N GLN A 177 -3.47 -13.73 -0.55
CA GLN A 177 -4.29 -14.32 0.51
C GLN A 177 -3.74 -15.68 0.96
N GLN A 178 -3.43 -16.57 0.01
CA GLN A 178 -2.87 -17.89 0.29
C GLN A 178 -1.49 -17.77 0.96
N LEU A 179 -0.62 -16.89 0.43
CA LEU A 179 0.69 -16.62 1.01
C LEU A 179 0.63 -16.09 2.44
N SER A 180 -0.38 -15.29 2.76
CA SER A 180 -0.60 -14.70 4.08
C SER A 180 -1.37 -15.61 5.04
N GLY A 181 -1.91 -16.76 4.57
CA GLY A 181 -2.72 -17.65 5.39
C GLY A 181 -4.05 -17.04 5.86
N CYS A 182 -4.53 -15.99 5.20
CA CYS A 182 -5.79 -15.34 5.53
C CYS A 182 -6.98 -16.10 4.95
N LEU A 183 -8.02 -16.34 5.76
CA LEU A 183 -9.30 -16.87 5.27
C LEU A 183 -10.15 -15.68 4.81
N LEU A 184 -10.32 -15.49 3.50
CA LEU A 184 -11.29 -14.56 2.94
C LEU A 184 -12.55 -15.31 2.53
N TYR A 185 -13.70 -14.85 3.03
CA TYR A 185 -14.99 -15.27 2.51
C TYR A 185 -15.36 -14.33 1.36
N THR A 186 -15.41 -14.86 0.16
CA THR A 186 -15.86 -14.28 -1.10
C THR A 186 -15.02 -13.14 -1.68
N SER A 187 -14.49 -13.41 -2.85
CA SER A 187 -14.05 -12.40 -3.82
C SER A 187 -14.89 -12.58 -5.07
N ASP A 188 -15.74 -11.62 -5.39
CA ASP A 188 -16.38 -11.56 -6.70
C ASP A 188 -15.57 -10.60 -7.57
N ALA A 189 -15.08 -11.10 -8.72
CA ALA A 189 -14.76 -10.22 -9.82
C ALA A 189 -16.10 -9.68 -10.33
N ALA A 190 -16.21 -8.37 -10.55
CA ALA A 190 -17.32 -7.83 -11.30
C ALA A 190 -17.29 -8.50 -12.67
N ASP A 191 -18.18 -9.47 -12.90
CA ASP A 191 -18.44 -10.01 -14.21
C ASP A 191 -19.30 -8.96 -14.93
N GLU A 192 -18.64 -8.12 -15.76
CA GLU A 192 -19.18 -7.55 -16.98
C GLU A 192 -18.05 -6.84 -17.75
#